data_f14189741a18c455ed93c105efe75611
#
_entry.id   f14189741a18c455ed93c105efe75611
#
_cell.length_a   1.000
_cell.length_b   1.000
_cell.length_c   1.000
_cell.angle_alpha   90.00
_cell.angle_beta   90.00
_cell.angle_gamma   90.00
#
_symmetry.space_group_name_H-M   'P 1'
#
loop_
_entity.id
_entity.type
_entity.pdbx_description
1 polymer ?
#
loop_
_entity_poly.entity_id
_entity_poly.type
_entity_poly.pdbx_seq_one_letter_code
_entity_poly.pdbx_strand_id
1 'polypeptide(L)'
;MKGVAALLMMLLVTATAVAGASCDNDSTGNVTGHREMRVRVDTVPATDSLSRYTGLTDADFEAVAKELDVEIAAIKAVVLIEAGKQMKGFWAPGVPVVNFDRSMYNSHRHKAVNKKGDKNAKVPAGLTGYALKEWTQLTNARRQNEDGANMGTFWGMFQIGGFNYKLCGCETVGEFVKLMSESELEQLELFAAFITNTGMLPDLKAKNWSAFARKYNGASYARRGYHTRMANAYAKFKK
;
A
#
# COMPACT_ATOMS: atom_id res chain seq x y z
N MET A 1 -24.29 -17.81 15.42
CA MET A 1 -23.11 -16.91 15.30
C MET A 1 -22.86 -16.74 13.80
N LYS A 2 -23.31 -15.60 13.23
CA LYS A 2 -23.17 -15.32 11.79
C LYS A 2 -21.82 -14.64 11.60
N GLY A 3 -20.92 -15.33 10.87
CA GLY A 3 -19.58 -14.81 10.56
C GLY A 3 -19.70 -13.54 9.72
N VAL A 4 -19.04 -12.50 10.19
CA VAL A 4 -18.81 -11.27 9.43
C VAL A 4 -17.78 -11.62 8.37
N ALA A 5 -18.25 -11.94 7.16
CA ALA A 5 -17.41 -11.94 5.98
C ALA A 5 -16.96 -10.49 5.77
N ALA A 6 -15.72 -10.19 6.12
CA ALA A 6 -15.08 -8.94 5.74
C ALA A 6 -15.02 -8.95 4.20
N LEU A 7 -15.85 -8.12 3.58
CA LEU A 7 -15.87 -7.90 2.15
C LEU A 7 -14.59 -7.12 1.80
N LEU A 8 -13.53 -7.87 1.54
CA LEU A 8 -12.26 -7.34 1.09
C LEU A 8 -12.47 -6.81 -0.33
N MET A 9 -12.61 -5.50 -0.46
CA MET A 9 -12.84 -4.85 -1.74
C MET A 9 -11.54 -4.79 -2.54
N MET A 10 -11.53 -5.45 -3.70
CA MET A 10 -10.50 -5.28 -4.71
C MET A 10 -10.37 -3.80 -5.09
N LEU A 11 -9.23 -3.19 -4.76
CA LEU A 11 -8.79 -1.95 -5.35
C LEU A 11 -8.25 -2.24 -6.74
N LEU A 12 -9.10 -2.08 -7.74
CA LEU A 12 -8.66 -2.06 -9.13
C LEU A 12 -8.20 -0.63 -9.44
N VAL A 13 -7.01 -0.26 -9.02
CA VAL A 13 -6.34 0.93 -9.55
C VAL A 13 -5.79 0.54 -10.92
N THR A 14 -6.62 0.67 -11.95
CA THR A 14 -6.11 0.74 -13.30
C THR A 14 -5.37 2.07 -13.42
N ALA A 15 -4.05 2.03 -13.38
CA ALA A 15 -3.24 3.16 -13.80
C ALA A 15 -3.55 3.41 -15.28
N THR A 16 -4.49 4.31 -15.56
CA THR A 16 -4.57 4.95 -16.87
C THR A 16 -3.31 5.79 -16.98
N ALA A 17 -2.37 5.31 -17.80
CA ALA A 17 -1.23 6.09 -18.22
C ALA A 17 -1.75 7.41 -18.77
N VAL A 18 -1.41 8.51 -18.12
CA VAL A 18 -1.51 9.84 -18.70
C VAL A 18 -0.40 9.91 -19.75
N ALA A 19 -0.73 9.50 -20.98
CA ALA A 19 0.08 9.81 -22.14
C ALA A 19 -0.18 11.27 -22.50
N GLY A 20 0.84 12.10 -22.36
CA GLY A 20 0.75 13.49 -22.80
C GLY A 20 1.89 14.35 -22.29
N ALA A 21 3.14 14.04 -22.65
CA ALA A 21 4.18 15.04 -22.76
C ALA A 21 5.02 14.67 -23.99
N SER A 22 4.89 15.51 -25.03
CA SER A 22 5.75 15.52 -26.19
C SER A 22 7.20 15.67 -25.76
N CYS A 23 8.05 14.74 -26.15
CA CYS A 23 9.49 14.86 -26.00
C CYS A 23 10.04 15.68 -27.14
N ASP A 24 10.31 16.96 -26.91
CA ASP A 24 11.27 17.68 -27.73
C ASP A 24 12.67 17.21 -27.37
N ASN A 25 13.35 16.66 -28.37
CA ASN A 25 14.76 16.31 -28.32
C ASN A 25 15.57 17.61 -28.23
N ASP A 26 16.17 17.89 -27.08
CA ASP A 26 17.34 18.73 -26.99
C ASP A 26 18.50 17.92 -26.40
N SER A 27 19.55 17.83 -27.22
CA SER A 27 20.76 17.08 -26.98
C SER A 27 21.72 17.85 -26.08
N THR A 28 21.58 17.73 -24.77
CA THR A 28 22.68 17.92 -23.81
C THR A 28 22.41 17.00 -22.61
N GLY A 29 23.30 16.01 -22.42
CA GLY A 29 23.15 14.99 -21.39
C GLY A 29 23.16 15.56 -19.98
N ASN A 30 22.03 15.48 -19.34
CA ASN A 30 21.90 15.32 -17.90
C ASN A 30 20.57 14.63 -17.61
N VAL A 31 20.58 13.29 -17.59
CA VAL A 31 19.44 12.50 -17.11
C VAL A 31 19.40 12.63 -15.60
N THR A 32 18.81 13.72 -15.11
CA THR A 32 18.34 13.78 -13.72
C THR A 32 17.14 12.86 -13.63
N GLY A 33 17.40 11.59 -13.35
CA GLY A 33 16.35 10.64 -12.98
C GLY A 33 15.61 11.22 -11.77
N HIS A 34 14.37 11.61 -11.96
CA HIS A 34 13.48 11.92 -10.85
C HIS A 34 13.35 10.63 -10.01
N ARG A 35 14.15 10.54 -8.96
CA ARG A 35 13.99 9.48 -7.95
C ARG A 35 12.67 9.74 -7.27
N GLU A 36 11.73 8.80 -7.39
CA GLU A 36 10.44 8.88 -6.70
C GLU A 36 10.69 9.05 -5.20
N MET A 37 9.93 9.96 -4.59
CA MET A 37 10.12 10.37 -3.20
C MET A 37 9.81 9.19 -2.27
N ARG A 38 10.73 8.91 -1.36
CA ARG A 38 10.52 7.98 -0.26
C ARG A 38 10.23 8.78 1.00
N VAL A 39 9.07 8.54 1.59
CA VAL A 39 8.73 9.11 2.90
C VAL A 39 9.38 8.27 3.98
N ARG A 40 10.12 8.92 4.86
CA ARG A 40 10.75 8.33 6.04
C ARG A 40 10.53 9.27 7.21
N VAL A 41 10.17 8.73 8.33
CA VAL A 41 10.00 9.48 9.57
C VAL A 41 10.98 8.99 10.63
N ASP A 42 11.61 9.93 11.31
CA ASP A 42 12.49 9.64 12.43
C ASP A 42 11.62 9.36 13.67
N THR A 43 11.33 8.08 13.91
CA THR A 43 10.68 7.64 15.13
C THR A 43 11.64 6.90 16.03
N VAL A 44 11.42 6.99 17.33
CA VAL A 44 12.17 6.18 18.30
C VAL A 44 11.88 4.71 18.00
N PRO A 45 12.90 3.87 17.80
CA PRO A 45 12.68 2.45 17.55
C PRO A 45 11.81 1.86 18.67
N ALA A 46 10.78 1.12 18.32
CA ALA A 46 9.95 0.41 19.28
C ALA A 46 10.87 -0.46 20.15
N THR A 47 10.87 -0.23 21.45
CA THR A 47 11.70 -0.97 22.43
C THR A 47 11.29 -2.44 22.55
N ASP A 48 10.10 -2.77 22.09
CA ASP A 48 9.58 -4.15 21.97
C ASP A 48 9.46 -4.55 20.50
N SER A 49 10.12 -5.65 20.14
CA SER A 49 10.12 -6.19 18.77
C SER A 49 8.73 -6.58 18.26
N LEU A 50 7.75 -6.80 19.13
CA LEU A 50 6.39 -7.20 18.77
C LEU A 50 5.45 -5.99 18.58
N SER A 51 5.72 -4.85 19.23
CA SER A 51 4.86 -3.66 19.13
C SER A 51 4.72 -3.13 17.70
N ARG A 52 5.74 -3.30 16.87
CA ARG A 52 5.74 -2.92 15.44
C ARG A 52 4.66 -3.58 14.57
N TYR A 53 4.03 -4.64 15.08
CA TYR A 53 3.00 -5.41 14.37
C TYR A 53 1.60 -5.28 14.98
N THR A 54 1.43 -4.44 16.01
CA THR A 54 0.21 -4.43 16.83
C THR A 54 -0.67 -3.20 16.66
N GLY A 55 -0.30 -2.27 15.84
CA GLY A 55 -1.08 -1.07 15.52
C GLY A 55 -0.21 0.17 15.41
N LEU A 56 -0.70 1.15 14.63
CA LEU A 56 -0.11 2.48 14.55
C LEU A 56 -0.42 3.26 15.82
N THR A 57 0.59 3.93 16.35
CA THR A 57 0.47 4.86 17.49
C THR A 57 0.11 6.26 17.02
N ASP A 58 -0.32 7.12 17.95
CA ASP A 58 -0.54 8.54 17.66
C ASP A 58 0.74 9.22 17.20
N ALA A 59 1.90 8.84 17.76
CA ALA A 59 3.21 9.35 17.36
C ALA A 59 3.56 9.01 15.90
N ASP A 60 3.21 7.81 15.43
CA ASP A 60 3.43 7.42 14.03
C ASP A 60 2.59 8.28 13.08
N PHE A 61 1.32 8.53 13.44
CA PHE A 61 0.47 9.43 12.67
C PHE A 61 0.97 10.88 12.67
N GLU A 62 1.45 11.37 13.81
CA GLU A 62 2.02 12.72 13.95
C GLU A 62 3.26 12.88 13.08
N ALA A 63 4.17 11.91 13.12
CA ALA A 63 5.40 11.92 12.34
C ALA A 63 5.12 11.95 10.83
N VAL A 64 4.26 11.06 10.34
CA VAL A 64 3.90 11.03 8.90
C VAL A 64 3.10 12.26 8.49
N ALA A 65 2.16 12.74 9.31
CA ALA A 65 1.38 13.95 9.03
C ALA A 65 2.29 15.20 8.92
N LYS A 66 3.29 15.31 9.80
CA LYS A 66 4.31 16.38 9.77
C LYS A 66 5.14 16.31 8.49
N GLU A 67 5.61 15.12 8.10
CA GLU A 67 6.41 14.94 6.88
C GLU A 67 5.62 15.33 5.63
N LEU A 68 4.35 14.96 5.58
CA LEU A 68 3.46 15.28 4.46
C LEU A 68 2.90 16.71 4.50
N ASP A 69 3.10 17.42 5.60
CA ASP A 69 2.47 18.73 5.87
C ASP A 69 0.93 18.64 5.71
N VAL A 70 0.32 17.68 6.41
CA VAL A 70 -1.14 17.46 6.46
C VAL A 70 -1.64 17.45 7.90
N GLU A 71 -2.94 17.68 8.09
CA GLU A 71 -3.55 17.50 9.40
C GLU A 71 -3.55 16.01 9.81
N ILE A 72 -3.18 15.70 11.05
CA ILE A 72 -3.19 14.34 11.61
C ILE A 72 -4.56 13.68 11.40
N ALA A 73 -5.64 14.45 11.63
CA ALA A 73 -7.00 13.99 11.42
C ALA A 73 -7.27 13.54 9.98
N ALA A 74 -6.61 14.15 9.00
CA ALA A 74 -6.79 13.78 7.59
C ALA A 74 -6.14 12.42 7.29
N ILE A 75 -4.90 12.19 7.77
CA ILE A 75 -4.23 10.90 7.58
C ILE A 75 -4.99 9.78 8.34
N LYS A 76 -5.38 10.01 9.60
CA LYS A 76 -6.18 9.04 10.38
C LYS A 76 -7.50 8.69 9.69
N ALA A 77 -8.16 9.68 9.07
CA ALA A 77 -9.42 9.44 8.35
C ALA A 77 -9.23 8.52 7.15
N VAL A 78 -8.18 8.73 6.36
CA VAL A 78 -7.88 7.87 5.21
C VAL A 78 -7.52 6.47 5.69
N VAL A 79 -6.61 6.34 6.67
CA VAL A 79 -6.20 5.05 7.23
C VAL A 79 -7.40 4.26 7.75
N LEU A 80 -8.31 4.90 8.52
CA LEU A 80 -9.52 4.24 9.03
C LEU A 80 -10.41 3.67 7.91
N ILE A 81 -10.50 4.38 6.79
CA ILE A 81 -11.38 3.96 5.68
C ILE A 81 -10.72 2.88 4.82
N GLU A 82 -9.42 2.99 4.58
CA GLU A 82 -8.68 2.04 3.70
C GLU A 82 -8.28 0.76 4.45
N ALA A 83 -7.76 0.88 5.67
CA ALA A 83 -7.37 -0.27 6.50
C ALA A 83 -8.52 -0.90 7.29
N GLY A 84 -9.68 -0.23 7.34
CA GLY A 84 -10.83 -0.65 8.12
C GLY A 84 -10.69 -0.42 9.62
N LYS A 85 -11.72 -0.79 10.39
CA LYS A 85 -11.81 -0.49 11.83
C LYS A 85 -10.67 -1.10 12.67
N GLN A 86 -10.10 -2.19 12.23
CA GLN A 86 -9.03 -2.87 12.97
C GLN A 86 -7.65 -2.32 12.65
N MET A 87 -7.50 -1.59 11.55
CA MET A 87 -6.23 -1.03 11.05
C MET A 87 -5.05 -2.01 11.15
N LYS A 88 -5.31 -3.30 10.84
CA LYS A 88 -4.30 -4.35 10.94
C LYS A 88 -3.53 -4.51 9.64
N GLY A 89 -2.22 -4.38 9.74
CA GLY A 89 -1.29 -4.63 8.64
C GLY A 89 -0.75 -6.06 8.60
N PHE A 90 -0.92 -6.83 9.69
CA PHE A 90 -0.31 -8.16 9.85
C PHE A 90 -1.31 -9.21 10.34
N TRP A 91 -1.14 -10.44 9.89
CA TRP A 91 -1.82 -11.62 10.44
C TRP A 91 -1.03 -12.26 11.58
N ALA A 92 0.30 -12.14 11.53
CA ALA A 92 1.23 -12.54 12.59
C ALA A 92 2.50 -11.70 12.45
N PRO A 93 3.38 -11.64 13.45
CA PRO A 93 4.65 -10.91 13.36
C PRO A 93 5.43 -11.26 12.08
N GLY A 94 5.79 -10.26 11.30
CA GLY A 94 6.49 -10.43 10.01
C GLY A 94 5.64 -11.04 8.89
N VAL A 95 4.35 -11.30 9.10
CA VAL A 95 3.44 -11.89 8.11
C VAL A 95 2.37 -10.87 7.74
N PRO A 96 2.61 -10.01 6.76
CA PRO A 96 1.65 -8.97 6.37
C PRO A 96 0.34 -9.56 5.85
N VAL A 97 -0.71 -8.76 5.96
CA VAL A 97 -1.98 -9.03 5.28
C VAL A 97 -1.73 -9.00 3.78
N VAL A 98 -2.12 -10.05 3.08
CA VAL A 98 -1.97 -10.14 1.63
C VAL A 98 -3.28 -10.58 0.98
N ASN A 99 -3.46 -10.17 -0.28
CA ASN A 99 -4.51 -10.62 -1.17
C ASN A 99 -3.88 -10.89 -2.54
N PHE A 100 -3.70 -12.16 -2.86
CA PHE A 100 -3.11 -12.58 -4.14
C PHE A 100 -4.14 -12.50 -5.25
N ASP A 101 -3.83 -11.74 -6.29
CA ASP A 101 -4.66 -11.62 -7.49
C ASP A 101 -4.02 -12.31 -8.69
N ARG A 102 -4.61 -13.41 -9.13
CA ARG A 102 -4.12 -14.19 -10.27
C ARG A 102 -4.13 -13.39 -11.58
N SER A 103 -5.09 -12.48 -11.75
CA SER A 103 -5.15 -11.62 -12.95
C SER A 103 -4.00 -10.63 -12.96
N MET A 104 -3.72 -9.99 -11.81
CA MET A 104 -2.58 -9.10 -11.65
C MET A 104 -1.25 -9.85 -11.81
N TYR A 105 -1.13 -11.05 -11.23
CA TYR A 105 0.03 -11.91 -11.46
C TYR A 105 0.26 -12.16 -12.95
N ASN A 106 -0.76 -12.60 -13.68
CA ASN A 106 -0.65 -12.86 -15.11
C ASN A 106 -0.28 -11.61 -15.92
N SER A 107 -0.81 -10.44 -15.54
CA SER A 107 -0.53 -9.17 -16.21
C SER A 107 0.89 -8.63 -15.95
N HIS A 108 1.46 -8.92 -14.76
CA HIS A 108 2.74 -8.31 -14.34
C HIS A 108 3.93 -9.26 -14.38
N ARG A 109 3.73 -10.59 -14.32
CA ARG A 109 4.84 -11.56 -14.30
C ARG A 109 5.82 -11.44 -15.48
N HIS A 110 5.36 -10.93 -16.63
CA HIS A 110 6.20 -10.72 -17.80
C HIS A 110 7.09 -9.48 -17.66
N LYS A 111 6.70 -8.53 -16.81
CA LYS A 111 7.42 -7.28 -16.51
C LYS A 111 8.40 -7.45 -15.34
N ALA A 112 8.39 -8.59 -14.66
CA ALA A 112 9.29 -8.88 -13.55
C ALA A 112 10.74 -8.84 -14.03
N VAL A 113 11.60 -8.16 -13.26
CA VAL A 113 13.04 -8.07 -13.53
C VAL A 113 13.67 -9.44 -13.31
N ASN A 114 13.41 -10.03 -12.15
CA ASN A 114 13.81 -11.40 -11.85
C ASN A 114 12.63 -12.34 -12.08
N LYS A 115 12.74 -13.20 -13.09
CA LYS A 115 11.70 -14.20 -13.44
C LYS A 115 11.92 -15.56 -12.78
N LYS A 116 12.94 -15.68 -11.93
CA LYS A 116 13.21 -16.93 -11.21
C LYS A 116 12.15 -17.17 -10.14
N GLY A 117 11.83 -18.43 -9.93
CA GLY A 117 10.99 -18.83 -8.81
C GLY A 117 11.83 -19.19 -7.59
N ASP A 118 11.31 -18.86 -6.41
CA ASP A 118 11.87 -19.37 -5.15
C ASP A 118 11.31 -20.76 -4.85
N LYS A 119 12.10 -21.80 -5.14
CA LYS A 119 11.73 -23.19 -4.88
C LYS A 119 11.57 -23.52 -3.39
N ASN A 120 12.17 -22.68 -2.52
CA ASN A 120 12.13 -22.85 -1.07
C ASN A 120 11.02 -22.03 -0.39
N ALA A 121 10.26 -21.26 -1.16
CA ALA A 121 9.15 -20.47 -0.61
C ALA A 121 8.19 -21.36 0.21
N LYS A 122 7.93 -20.92 1.44
CA LYS A 122 7.05 -21.63 2.40
C LYS A 122 5.88 -20.75 2.81
N VAL A 123 4.76 -21.37 3.04
CA VAL A 123 3.62 -20.70 3.68
C VAL A 123 4.01 -20.46 5.15
N PRO A 124 3.81 -19.23 5.67
CA PRO A 124 4.06 -18.96 7.09
C PRO A 124 3.24 -19.90 8.00
N ALA A 125 3.87 -20.34 9.06
CA ALA A 125 3.22 -21.22 10.05
C ALA A 125 2.10 -20.50 10.83
N GLY A 126 1.16 -21.27 11.38
CA GLY A 126 0.10 -20.75 12.24
C GLY A 126 -1.05 -20.03 11.54
N LEU A 127 -1.01 -19.86 10.23
CA LEU A 127 -2.10 -19.24 9.47
C LEU A 127 -3.29 -20.18 9.32
N THR A 128 -4.50 -19.62 9.38
CA THR A 128 -5.77 -20.35 9.21
C THR A 128 -6.71 -19.58 8.29
N GLY A 129 -7.75 -20.25 7.81
CA GLY A 129 -8.85 -19.63 7.06
C GLY A 129 -8.37 -18.83 5.84
N TYR A 130 -8.80 -17.57 5.75
CA TYR A 130 -8.51 -16.69 4.62
C TYR A 130 -7.01 -16.39 4.50
N ALA A 131 -6.32 -16.13 5.62
CA ALA A 131 -4.89 -15.86 5.63
C ALA A 131 -4.08 -17.03 5.04
N LEU A 132 -4.38 -18.25 5.47
CA LEU A 132 -3.74 -19.46 4.93
C LEU A 132 -3.98 -19.60 3.41
N LYS A 133 -5.21 -19.35 2.97
CA LYS A 133 -5.58 -19.42 1.55
C LYS A 133 -4.73 -18.44 0.71
N GLU A 134 -4.69 -17.17 1.11
CA GLU A 134 -4.00 -16.13 0.34
C GLU A 134 -2.48 -16.36 0.31
N TRP A 135 -1.87 -16.70 1.46
CA TRP A 135 -0.46 -17.04 1.52
C TRP A 135 -0.11 -18.31 0.75
N THR A 136 -0.99 -19.30 0.70
CA THR A 136 -0.80 -20.52 -0.11
C THR A 136 -0.76 -20.17 -1.59
N GLN A 137 -1.68 -19.33 -2.07
CA GLN A 137 -1.71 -18.91 -3.48
C GLN A 137 -0.47 -18.10 -3.86
N LEU A 138 -0.09 -17.12 -3.02
CA LEU A 138 1.12 -16.33 -3.19
C LEU A 138 2.37 -17.21 -3.22
N THR A 139 2.53 -18.11 -2.26
CA THR A 139 3.67 -19.02 -2.15
C THR A 139 3.80 -19.91 -3.39
N ASN A 140 2.69 -20.47 -3.87
CA ASN A 140 2.69 -21.29 -5.08
C ASN A 140 3.09 -20.49 -6.33
N ALA A 141 2.68 -19.23 -6.41
CA ALA A 141 3.09 -18.33 -7.50
C ALA A 141 4.57 -17.93 -7.37
N ARG A 142 5.07 -17.65 -6.15
CA ARG A 142 6.48 -17.36 -5.88
C ARG A 142 7.41 -18.48 -6.33
N ARG A 143 7.02 -19.73 -6.15
CA ARG A 143 7.81 -20.88 -6.62
C ARG A 143 7.98 -20.91 -8.14
N GLN A 144 7.15 -20.22 -8.89
CA GLN A 144 7.22 -20.12 -10.36
C GLN A 144 7.95 -18.84 -10.81
N ASN A 145 7.59 -17.71 -10.23
CA ASN A 145 8.15 -16.39 -10.54
C ASN A 145 7.92 -15.49 -9.32
N GLU A 146 8.97 -15.28 -8.53
CA GLU A 146 8.87 -14.59 -7.25
C GLU A 146 8.46 -13.12 -7.40
N ASP A 147 9.19 -12.36 -8.22
CA ASP A 147 8.88 -10.94 -8.44
C ASP A 147 7.49 -10.77 -9.06
N GLY A 148 7.14 -11.61 -10.03
CA GLY A 148 5.80 -11.59 -10.63
C GLY A 148 4.70 -11.85 -9.62
N ALA A 149 4.91 -12.81 -8.71
CA ALA A 149 3.96 -13.12 -7.64
C ALA A 149 3.83 -11.96 -6.65
N ASN A 150 4.94 -11.35 -6.26
CA ASN A 150 4.98 -10.18 -5.39
C ASN A 150 4.27 -8.98 -6.04
N MET A 151 4.49 -8.73 -7.33
CA MET A 151 3.78 -7.70 -8.09
C MET A 151 2.29 -7.98 -8.23
N GLY A 152 1.88 -9.23 -8.34
CA GLY A 152 0.48 -9.66 -8.46
C GLY A 152 -0.28 -9.72 -7.13
N THR A 153 0.31 -9.26 -6.04
CA THR A 153 -0.28 -9.31 -4.69
C THR A 153 -0.54 -7.90 -4.17
N PHE A 154 -1.65 -7.73 -3.47
CA PHE A 154 -1.95 -6.53 -2.68
C PHE A 154 -1.46 -6.74 -1.25
N TRP A 155 -0.75 -5.75 -0.68
CA TRP A 155 0.05 -5.87 0.52
C TRP A 155 -0.37 -4.92 1.64
N GLY A 156 -0.28 -5.40 2.87
CA GLY A 156 -0.39 -4.61 4.09
C GLY A 156 -1.80 -4.08 4.35
N MET A 157 -1.90 -3.15 5.32
CA MET A 157 -3.18 -2.58 5.72
C MET A 157 -3.84 -1.74 4.63
N PHE A 158 -3.04 -1.16 3.74
CA PHE A 158 -3.53 -0.28 2.65
C PHE A 158 -3.80 -1.05 1.36
N GLN A 159 -3.51 -2.33 1.31
CA GLN A 159 -3.70 -3.18 0.13
C GLN A 159 -3.07 -2.57 -1.14
N ILE A 160 -1.83 -2.08 -1.03
CA ILE A 160 -1.11 -1.55 -2.19
C ILE A 160 -0.64 -2.71 -3.05
N GLY A 161 -0.97 -2.68 -4.34
CA GLY A 161 -0.49 -3.69 -5.29
C GLY A 161 1.03 -3.62 -5.44
N GLY A 162 1.72 -4.77 -5.33
CA GLY A 162 3.17 -4.84 -5.42
C GLY A 162 3.73 -4.29 -6.73
N PHE A 163 2.94 -4.27 -7.81
CA PHE A 163 3.31 -3.62 -9.07
C PHE A 163 3.52 -2.11 -8.97
N ASN A 164 3.07 -1.48 -7.87
CA ASN A 164 3.27 -0.06 -7.56
C ASN A 164 4.54 0.21 -6.74
N TYR A 165 5.43 -0.75 -6.58
CA TYR A 165 6.61 -0.64 -5.71
C TYR A 165 7.45 0.63 -5.97
N LYS A 166 7.61 1.04 -7.23
CA LYS A 166 8.32 2.28 -7.57
C LYS A 166 7.59 3.51 -7.03
N LEU A 167 6.27 3.57 -7.16
CA LEU A 167 5.45 4.65 -6.62
C LEU A 167 5.49 4.71 -5.08
N CYS A 168 5.91 3.63 -4.42
CA CYS A 168 6.21 3.62 -3.00
C CYS A 168 7.67 3.99 -2.69
N GLY A 169 8.46 4.44 -3.67
CA GLY A 169 9.84 4.83 -3.51
C GLY A 169 10.82 3.66 -3.38
N CYS A 170 10.43 2.45 -3.80
CA CYS A 170 11.27 1.25 -3.76
C CYS A 170 11.92 0.99 -5.12
N GLU A 171 13.18 0.55 -5.10
CA GLU A 171 13.92 0.23 -6.33
C GLU A 171 13.50 -1.14 -6.89
N THR A 172 13.12 -2.07 -6.01
CA THR A 172 12.69 -3.43 -6.39
C THR A 172 11.41 -3.81 -5.68
N VAL A 173 10.66 -4.75 -6.27
CA VAL A 173 9.48 -5.33 -5.59
C VAL A 173 9.88 -6.13 -4.36
N GLY A 174 11.08 -6.70 -4.33
CA GLY A 174 11.63 -7.39 -3.15
C GLY A 174 11.84 -6.43 -1.97
N GLU A 175 12.38 -5.22 -2.22
CA GLU A 175 12.49 -4.18 -1.21
C GLU A 175 11.14 -3.77 -0.67
N PHE A 176 10.15 -3.52 -1.55
CA PHE A 176 8.78 -3.20 -1.15
C PHE A 176 8.19 -4.27 -0.24
N VAL A 177 8.33 -5.56 -0.59
CA VAL A 177 7.82 -6.67 0.22
C VAL A 177 8.52 -6.76 1.57
N LYS A 178 9.83 -6.53 1.59
CA LYS A 178 10.61 -6.48 2.84
C LYS A 178 10.02 -5.43 3.78
N LEU A 179 9.87 -4.18 3.31
CA LEU A 179 9.33 -3.08 4.11
C LEU A 179 7.88 -3.33 4.54
N MET A 180 7.02 -3.83 3.64
CA MET A 180 5.65 -4.25 3.98
C MET A 180 5.60 -5.32 5.07
N SER A 181 6.71 -6.04 5.31
CA SER A 181 6.82 -7.11 6.31
C SER A 181 7.54 -6.66 7.60
N GLU A 182 8.07 -5.44 7.67
CA GLU A 182 8.86 -4.97 8.81
C GLU A 182 8.03 -4.39 9.94
N SER A 183 7.08 -3.49 9.64
CA SER A 183 6.23 -2.87 10.66
C SER A 183 5.00 -2.19 10.04
N GLU A 184 4.03 -1.83 10.88
CA GLU A 184 2.88 -1.03 10.45
C GLU A 184 3.27 0.41 10.11
N LEU A 185 4.30 0.96 10.75
CA LEU A 185 4.86 2.27 10.39
C LEU A 185 5.46 2.24 8.97
N GLU A 186 6.27 1.23 8.63
CA GLU A 186 6.79 1.09 7.26
C GLU A 186 5.66 0.97 6.22
N GLN A 187 4.58 0.28 6.54
CA GLN A 187 3.39 0.24 5.67
C GLN A 187 2.76 1.63 5.50
N LEU A 188 2.72 2.45 6.56
CA LEU A 188 2.22 3.82 6.52
C LEU A 188 3.15 4.73 5.71
N GLU A 189 4.47 4.60 5.85
CA GLU A 189 5.46 5.36 5.06
C GLU A 189 5.36 5.02 3.56
N LEU A 190 5.23 3.74 3.22
CA LEU A 190 5.02 3.30 1.83
C LEU A 190 3.72 3.85 1.26
N PHE A 191 2.66 3.90 2.06
CA PHE A 191 1.40 4.53 1.67
C PHE A 191 1.57 6.05 1.46
N ALA A 192 2.28 6.74 2.36
CA ALA A 192 2.57 8.16 2.25
C ALA A 192 3.38 8.49 0.97
N ALA A 193 4.39 7.68 0.67
CA ALA A 193 5.13 7.79 -0.59
C ALA A 193 4.22 7.57 -1.80
N PHE A 194 3.37 6.54 -1.75
CA PHE A 194 2.43 6.23 -2.83
C PHE A 194 1.48 7.39 -3.13
N ILE A 195 0.82 7.98 -2.12
CA ILE A 195 -0.11 9.10 -2.33
C ILE A 195 0.60 10.37 -2.81
N THR A 196 1.86 10.56 -2.44
CA THR A 196 2.69 11.68 -2.89
C THR A 196 3.06 11.51 -4.36
N ASN A 197 3.66 10.38 -4.71
CA ASN A 197 4.16 10.09 -6.06
C ASN A 197 3.05 9.89 -7.11
N THR A 198 1.81 9.62 -6.65
CA THR A 198 0.63 9.53 -7.53
C THR A 198 -0.17 10.84 -7.62
N GLY A 199 0.32 11.93 -7.02
CA GLY A 199 -0.32 13.26 -7.07
C GLY A 199 -1.64 13.33 -6.28
N MET A 200 -1.81 12.49 -5.26
CA MET A 200 -2.99 12.51 -4.38
C MET A 200 -2.79 13.43 -3.15
N LEU A 201 -1.55 13.74 -2.80
CA LEU A 201 -1.24 14.57 -1.64
C LEU A 201 -1.90 15.96 -1.66
N PRO A 202 -1.97 16.70 -2.79
CA PRO A 202 -2.71 17.97 -2.85
C PRO A 202 -4.19 17.83 -2.51
N ASP A 203 -4.83 16.74 -2.93
CA ASP A 203 -6.24 16.49 -2.62
C ASP A 203 -6.44 16.21 -1.12
N LEU A 204 -5.51 15.47 -0.50
CA LEU A 204 -5.51 15.20 0.93
C LEU A 204 -5.32 16.50 1.74
N LYS A 205 -4.36 17.35 1.35
CA LYS A 205 -4.12 18.68 1.97
C LYS A 205 -5.37 19.56 1.90
N ALA A 206 -6.02 19.60 0.75
CA ALA A 206 -7.25 20.37 0.53
C ALA A 206 -8.50 19.73 1.15
N LYS A 207 -8.41 18.52 1.72
CA LYS A 207 -9.58 17.72 2.16
C LYS A 207 -10.59 17.50 1.03
N ASN A 208 -10.10 17.44 -0.23
CA ASN A 208 -10.92 17.11 -1.39
C ASN A 208 -11.14 15.60 -1.46
N TRP A 209 -12.00 15.11 -0.55
CA TRP A 209 -12.25 13.68 -0.40
C TRP A 209 -12.76 13.00 -1.67
N SER A 210 -13.49 13.74 -2.51
CA SER A 210 -13.99 13.20 -3.78
C SER A 210 -12.86 12.95 -4.77
N ALA A 211 -11.95 13.91 -4.95
CA ALA A 211 -10.80 13.76 -5.84
C ALA A 211 -9.83 12.68 -5.31
N PHE A 212 -9.52 12.71 -4.02
CA PHE A 212 -8.69 11.70 -3.37
C PHE A 212 -9.27 10.29 -3.55
N ALA A 213 -10.53 10.09 -3.14
CA ALA A 213 -11.19 8.78 -3.23
C ALA A 213 -11.32 8.29 -4.67
N ARG A 214 -11.53 9.19 -5.64
CA ARG A 214 -11.58 8.83 -7.05
C ARG A 214 -10.24 8.32 -7.56
N LYS A 215 -9.13 8.98 -7.19
CA LYS A 215 -7.78 8.55 -7.58
C LYS A 215 -7.41 7.24 -6.90
N TYR A 216 -7.69 7.10 -5.61
CA TYR A 216 -7.30 5.92 -4.83
C TYR A 216 -8.21 4.71 -5.10
N ASN A 217 -9.53 4.90 -5.06
CA ASN A 217 -10.52 3.83 -5.14
C ASN A 217 -11.14 3.63 -6.54
N GLY A 218 -10.70 4.43 -7.53
CA GLY A 218 -11.19 4.36 -8.90
C GLY A 218 -12.60 4.92 -9.10
N ALA A 219 -13.16 4.76 -10.30
CA ALA A 219 -14.40 5.39 -10.72
C ALA A 219 -15.65 5.04 -9.87
N SER A 220 -15.64 3.91 -9.18
CA SER A 220 -16.76 3.46 -8.34
C SER A 220 -16.79 4.06 -6.95
N TYR A 221 -15.86 4.97 -6.60
CA TYR A 221 -15.71 5.55 -5.26
C TYR A 221 -17.00 6.19 -4.73
N ALA A 222 -17.72 6.91 -5.58
CA ALA A 222 -18.95 7.63 -5.20
C ALA A 222 -20.08 6.66 -4.82
N ARG A 223 -20.30 5.63 -5.63
CA ARG A 223 -21.32 4.59 -5.37
C ARG A 223 -21.05 3.86 -4.06
N ARG A 224 -19.77 3.71 -3.69
CA ARG A 224 -19.32 3.05 -2.45
C ARG A 224 -19.23 4.01 -1.26
N GLY A 225 -19.46 5.31 -1.47
CA GLY A 225 -19.48 6.33 -0.43
C GLY A 225 -18.11 6.61 0.22
N TYR A 226 -16.99 6.30 -0.45
CA TYR A 226 -15.65 6.49 0.12
C TYR A 226 -15.40 7.94 0.55
N HIS A 227 -15.71 8.90 -0.30
CA HIS A 227 -15.54 10.33 -0.02
C HIS A 227 -16.33 10.79 1.20
N THR A 228 -17.60 10.37 1.32
CA THR A 228 -18.46 10.70 2.47
C THR A 228 -17.93 10.04 3.76
N ARG A 229 -17.48 8.79 3.66
CA ARG A 229 -16.90 8.07 4.81
C ARG A 229 -15.61 8.73 5.29
N MET A 230 -14.73 9.17 4.39
CA MET A 230 -13.49 9.90 4.72
C MET A 230 -13.82 11.24 5.37
N ALA A 231 -14.75 12.02 4.82
CA ALA A 231 -15.18 13.29 5.41
C ALA A 231 -15.73 13.12 6.84
N ASN A 232 -16.57 12.10 7.05
CA ASN A 232 -17.13 11.79 8.36
C ASN A 232 -16.06 11.31 9.35
N ALA A 233 -15.09 10.51 8.90
CA ALA A 233 -13.96 10.07 9.73
C ALA A 233 -13.08 11.25 10.12
N TYR A 234 -12.76 12.14 9.18
CA TYR A 234 -12.00 13.37 9.45
C TYR A 234 -12.70 14.23 10.51
N ALA A 235 -14.01 14.48 10.37
CA ALA A 235 -14.76 15.26 11.34
C ALA A 235 -14.75 14.66 12.77
N LYS A 236 -14.61 13.34 12.90
CA LYS A 236 -14.45 12.65 14.19
C LYS A 236 -13.07 12.85 14.79
N PHE A 237 -12.03 12.80 13.97
CA PHE A 237 -10.65 12.94 14.45
C PHE A 237 -10.22 14.40 14.69
N LYS A 238 -10.93 15.36 14.13
CA LYS A 238 -10.64 16.80 14.32
C LYS A 238 -11.15 17.35 15.67
N LYS A 239 -12.00 16.59 16.39
CA LYS A 239 -12.50 16.97 17.72
C LYS A 239 -11.45 16.77 18.79
#